data_87c83b18d5fd33ea86dc47b221d4f7a5
#
_entry.id   87c83b18d5fd33ea86dc47b221d4f7a5
#
_cell.length_a   1.000
_cell.length_b   1.000
_cell.length_c   1.000
_cell.angle_alpha   90.00
_cell.angle_beta   90.00
_cell.angle_gamma   90.00
#
_symmetry.space_group_name_H-M   'P 1'
#
loop_
_entity.id
_entity.type
_entity.pdbx_description
1 polymer ?
#
loop_
_entity_poly.entity_id
_entity_poly.type
_entity_poly.pdbx_seq_one_letter_code
_entity_poly.pdbx_strand_id
1 'polypeptide(L)'
;EISCSLVGSEMCIRDRVSAGAQLILAECAARGCNFHDLADYAAIQINDTHPSMVIPELIRLLGQRGIEFEEAVEIVTKTCAYTNHTILAEALEKWPRAYLDAVVPQLMPIIEKLDALARTRTEDESLAIIDKDDRVHMAHMDIHFTHSTNGVAALHTEILKNSELHGFYELYPEKFNNKTNGITFRRWLLECDPLLTATLEKHIGSGFRKDAAELEKLLASVSYTHLTLP
;
A
#
# COMPACT_ATOMS: atom_id res chain seq x y z
N GLU A 1 21.19 -16.47 11.46
CA GLU A 1 20.45 -16.74 10.18
C GLU A 1 19.31 -15.73 9.94
N ILE A 2 18.75 -15.11 10.98
CA ILE A 2 17.75 -14.03 10.87
C ILE A 2 18.40 -12.74 10.31
N SER A 3 19.69 -12.55 10.52
CA SER A 3 20.40 -11.32 10.13
C SER A 3 20.52 -11.09 8.61
N CYS A 4 20.66 -12.13 7.80
CA CYS A 4 20.82 -11.99 6.34
C CYS A 4 19.53 -11.59 5.61
N SER A 5 18.38 -12.03 6.08
CA SER A 5 17.07 -11.65 5.53
C SER A 5 16.71 -10.20 5.90
N LEU A 6 16.99 -9.78 7.12
CA LEU A 6 16.81 -8.41 7.60
C LEU A 6 17.72 -7.42 6.86
N VAL A 7 19.02 -7.72 6.75
CA VAL A 7 20.00 -6.88 6.03
C VAL A 7 19.61 -6.69 4.56
N GLY A 8 19.08 -7.71 3.90
CA GLY A 8 18.59 -7.61 2.52
C GLY A 8 17.37 -6.69 2.38
N SER A 9 16.43 -6.74 3.32
CA SER A 9 15.25 -5.87 3.35
C SER A 9 15.62 -4.42 3.67
N GLU A 10 16.51 -4.20 4.61
CA GLU A 10 17.00 -2.90 5.04
C GLU A 10 17.73 -2.16 3.90
N MET A 11 18.59 -2.85 3.15
CA MET A 11 19.24 -2.28 1.96
C MET A 11 18.21 -1.92 0.87
N CYS A 12 17.18 -2.72 0.68
CA CYS A 12 16.12 -2.42 -0.27
C CYS A 12 15.31 -1.18 0.13
N ILE A 13 14.96 -1.04 1.41
CA ILE A 13 14.23 0.13 1.93
C ILE A 13 15.09 1.38 1.75
N ARG A 14 16.31 1.37 2.22
CA ARG A 14 17.20 2.54 2.16
C ARG A 14 17.54 2.92 0.72
N ASP A 15 18.08 1.99 -0.06
CA ASP A 15 18.70 2.31 -1.34
C ASP A 15 17.67 2.43 -2.46
N ARG A 16 16.71 1.52 -2.56
CA ARG A 16 15.70 1.53 -3.64
C ARG A 16 14.67 2.62 -3.46
N VAL A 17 14.17 2.81 -2.23
CA VAL A 17 13.16 3.85 -1.95
C VAL A 17 13.76 5.24 -2.16
N SER A 18 14.96 5.49 -1.60
CA SER A 18 15.64 6.77 -1.77
C SER A 18 16.03 7.02 -3.22
N ALA A 19 16.58 6.04 -3.93
CA ALA A 19 16.91 6.16 -5.34
C ALA A 19 15.67 6.43 -6.20
N GLY A 20 14.56 5.73 -5.92
CA GLY A 20 13.28 5.96 -6.60
C GLY A 20 12.73 7.37 -6.37
N ALA A 21 12.72 7.84 -5.13
CA ALA A 21 12.27 9.19 -4.78
C ALA A 21 13.13 10.26 -5.48
N GLN A 22 14.46 10.10 -5.47
CA GLN A 22 15.38 11.02 -6.13
C GLN A 22 15.18 11.04 -7.65
N LEU A 23 14.97 9.86 -8.27
CA LEU A 23 14.70 9.75 -9.70
C LEU A 23 13.40 10.47 -10.08
N ILE A 24 12.31 10.24 -9.33
CA ILE A 24 11.03 10.93 -9.55
C ILE A 24 11.22 12.44 -9.50
N LEU A 25 11.89 12.95 -8.47
CA LEU A 25 12.14 14.39 -8.34
C LEU A 25 13.02 14.93 -9.49
N ALA A 26 14.04 14.16 -9.92
CA ALA A 26 14.88 14.57 -11.05
C ALA A 26 14.09 14.61 -12.37
N GLU A 27 13.24 13.63 -12.64
CA GLU A 27 12.39 13.62 -13.83
C GLU A 27 11.34 14.73 -13.81
N CYS A 28 10.74 15.00 -12.65
CA CYS A 28 9.82 16.12 -12.48
C CYS A 28 10.52 17.46 -12.74
N ALA A 29 11.72 17.66 -12.19
CA ALA A 29 12.51 18.86 -12.44
C ALA A 29 12.86 19.04 -13.93
N ALA A 30 13.22 17.94 -14.62
CA ALA A 30 13.50 17.97 -16.06
C ALA A 30 12.27 18.36 -16.91
N ARG A 31 11.06 18.14 -16.38
CA ARG A 31 9.79 18.56 -16.99
C ARG A 31 9.36 19.97 -16.59
N GLY A 32 10.17 20.69 -15.83
CA GLY A 32 9.89 22.05 -15.38
C GLY A 32 8.97 22.13 -14.16
N CYS A 33 8.86 21.05 -13.38
CA CYS A 33 8.10 21.03 -12.14
C CYS A 33 8.67 22.04 -11.13
N ASN A 34 7.81 22.89 -10.60
CA ASN A 34 8.02 23.52 -9.32
C ASN A 34 7.63 22.51 -8.24
N PHE A 35 8.54 22.15 -7.34
CA PHE A 35 8.27 21.10 -6.34
C PHE A 35 7.12 21.43 -5.37
N HIS A 36 6.72 22.69 -5.25
CA HIS A 36 5.50 23.09 -4.55
C HIS A 36 4.23 22.49 -5.19
N ASP A 37 4.28 22.20 -6.49
CA ASP A 37 3.18 21.64 -7.28
C ASP A 37 3.48 20.17 -7.66
N LEU A 38 4.29 19.45 -6.88
CA LEU A 38 4.73 18.08 -7.20
C LEU A 38 3.57 17.13 -7.51
N ALA A 39 2.45 17.26 -6.80
CA ALA A 39 1.26 16.42 -7.00
C ALA A 39 0.63 16.55 -8.40
N ASP A 40 0.89 17.64 -9.12
CA ASP A 40 0.42 17.81 -10.50
C ASP A 40 1.32 17.09 -11.53
N TYR A 41 2.54 16.72 -11.13
CA TYR A 41 3.54 16.09 -11.98
C TYR A 41 3.80 14.62 -11.66
N ALA A 42 3.56 14.20 -10.42
CA ALA A 42 3.82 12.85 -9.96
C ALA A 42 2.68 12.31 -9.10
N ALA A 43 2.38 11.03 -9.29
CA ALA A 43 1.54 10.23 -8.39
C ALA A 43 2.38 9.03 -7.94
N ILE A 44 2.50 8.83 -6.63
CA ILE A 44 3.28 7.76 -6.03
C ILE A 44 2.34 6.80 -5.33
N GLN A 45 2.31 5.55 -5.81
CA GLN A 45 1.52 4.49 -5.18
C GLN A 45 2.42 3.66 -4.27
N ILE A 46 2.16 3.73 -2.97
CA ILE A 46 2.81 2.88 -1.95
C ILE A 46 2.13 1.51 -2.03
N ASN A 47 2.86 0.53 -2.54
CA ASN A 47 2.35 -0.80 -2.78
C ASN A 47 2.67 -1.71 -1.58
N ASP A 48 1.70 -1.87 -0.68
CA ASP A 48 1.87 -2.39 0.67
C ASP A 48 2.82 -1.50 1.52
N THR A 49 3.25 -1.98 2.67
CA THR A 49 4.06 -1.20 3.62
C THR A 49 5.56 -1.18 3.30
N HIS A 50 6.01 -2.01 2.37
CA HIS A 50 7.44 -2.13 2.06
C HIS A 50 8.12 -0.81 1.62
N PRO A 51 7.51 0.05 0.79
CA PRO A 51 8.09 1.33 0.41
C PRO A 51 7.64 2.52 1.26
N SER A 52 7.01 2.33 2.43
CA SER A 52 6.48 3.42 3.29
C SER A 52 7.49 4.51 3.61
N MET A 53 8.79 4.16 3.65
CA MET A 53 9.87 5.13 3.86
C MET A 53 9.96 6.20 2.77
N VAL A 54 9.22 6.08 1.67
CA VAL A 54 9.13 7.14 0.65
C VAL A 54 8.52 8.43 1.22
N ILE A 55 7.65 8.33 2.20
CA ILE A 55 7.03 9.50 2.86
C ILE A 55 8.09 10.36 3.55
N PRO A 56 8.81 9.88 4.59
CA PRO A 56 9.82 10.70 5.24
C PRO A 56 11.00 11.03 4.32
N GLU A 57 11.34 10.19 3.35
CA GLU A 57 12.42 10.47 2.40
C GLU A 57 12.08 11.61 1.46
N LEU A 58 10.86 11.66 0.91
CA LEU A 58 10.41 12.79 0.08
C LEU A 58 10.38 14.09 0.88
N ILE A 59 9.90 14.06 2.13
CA ILE A 59 9.91 15.24 3.00
C ILE A 59 11.35 15.73 3.21
N ARG A 60 12.29 14.81 3.47
CA ARG A 60 13.71 15.14 3.60
C ARG A 60 14.29 15.77 2.33
N LEU A 61 13.99 15.19 1.18
CA LEU A 61 14.48 15.64 -0.12
C LEU A 61 13.86 17.00 -0.53
N LEU A 62 12.61 17.24 -0.20
CA LEU A 62 11.95 18.54 -0.38
C LEU A 62 12.55 19.60 0.55
N GLY A 63 12.81 19.25 1.80
CA GLY A 63 13.50 20.12 2.75
C GLY A 63 14.90 20.53 2.30
N GLN A 64 15.67 19.63 1.66
CA GLN A 64 16.96 19.95 1.05
C GLN A 64 16.84 20.97 -0.11
N ARG A 65 15.64 21.14 -0.66
CA ARG A 65 15.33 22.11 -1.71
C ARG A 65 14.70 23.40 -1.20
N GLY A 66 14.68 23.57 0.13
CA GLY A 66 14.20 24.79 0.78
C GLY A 66 12.69 24.81 1.04
N ILE A 67 11.99 23.68 0.92
CA ILE A 67 10.56 23.58 1.27
C ILE A 67 10.44 23.29 2.76
N GLU A 68 9.66 24.09 3.47
CA GLU A 68 9.43 23.92 4.91
C GLU A 68 8.70 22.62 5.22
N PHE A 69 8.86 22.10 6.45
CA PHE A 69 8.38 20.77 6.85
C PHE A 69 6.86 20.61 6.66
N GLU A 70 6.08 21.57 7.11
CA GLU A 70 4.62 21.54 7.06
C GLU A 70 4.13 21.51 5.60
N GLU A 71 4.73 22.31 4.75
CA GLU A 71 4.42 22.33 3.31
C GLU A 71 4.86 21.01 2.64
N ALA A 72 6.04 20.50 2.97
CA ALA A 72 6.52 19.22 2.44
C ALA A 72 5.59 18.07 2.81
N VAL A 73 5.03 18.05 4.03
CA VAL A 73 4.03 17.08 4.46
C VAL A 73 2.76 17.17 3.61
N GLU A 74 2.27 18.38 3.33
CA GLU A 74 1.10 18.56 2.47
C GLU A 74 1.34 18.08 1.04
N ILE A 75 2.49 18.43 0.45
CA ILE A 75 2.89 18.02 -0.89
C ILE A 75 2.94 16.48 -0.96
N VAL A 76 3.62 15.83 -0.01
CA VAL A 76 3.77 14.37 0.03
C VAL A 76 2.41 13.71 0.23
N THR A 77 1.56 14.24 1.12
CA THR A 77 0.21 13.72 1.34
C THR A 77 -0.63 13.75 0.06
N LYS A 78 -0.54 14.82 -0.73
CA LYS A 78 -1.25 14.95 -2.01
C LYS A 78 -0.66 14.08 -3.12
N THR A 79 0.65 13.79 -3.06
CA THR A 79 1.37 13.04 -4.11
C THR A 79 1.27 11.53 -3.90
N CYS A 80 1.17 11.07 -2.65
CA CYS A 80 1.22 9.65 -2.28
C CYS A 80 -0.17 9.07 -2.01
N ALA A 81 -0.35 7.80 -2.41
CA ALA A 81 -1.50 6.97 -2.06
C ALA A 81 -1.01 5.60 -1.58
N TYR A 82 -1.78 4.94 -0.73
CA TYR A 82 -1.43 3.66 -0.13
C TYR A 82 -2.38 2.54 -0.57
N THR A 83 -1.83 1.42 -1.03
CA THR A 83 -2.56 0.19 -1.29
C THR A 83 -2.20 -0.86 -0.25
N ASN A 84 -3.19 -1.29 0.53
CA ASN A 84 -3.01 -2.40 1.47
C ASN A 84 -3.34 -3.74 0.78
N HIS A 85 -2.47 -4.75 0.95
CA HIS A 85 -2.64 -6.10 0.40
C HIS A 85 -2.90 -7.16 1.47
N THR A 86 -2.80 -6.81 2.76
CA THR A 86 -2.89 -7.78 3.85
C THR A 86 -3.98 -7.43 4.85
N ILE A 87 -4.62 -8.46 5.43
CA ILE A 87 -5.53 -8.34 6.57
C ILE A 87 -4.94 -8.96 7.84
N LEU A 88 -3.73 -9.53 7.77
CA LEU A 88 -3.09 -10.12 8.93
C LEU A 88 -2.32 -9.03 9.69
N ALA A 89 -2.69 -8.79 10.95
CA ALA A 89 -2.02 -7.81 11.80
C ALA A 89 -0.51 -8.04 11.93
N GLU A 90 -0.07 -9.31 11.83
CA GLU A 90 1.34 -9.71 11.86
C GLU A 90 2.10 -9.26 10.60
N ALA A 91 1.41 -9.08 9.48
CA ALA A 91 2.00 -8.65 8.21
C ALA A 91 1.97 -7.12 8.03
N LEU A 92 1.32 -6.37 8.94
CA LEU A 92 1.46 -4.92 9.02
C LEU A 92 2.79 -4.61 9.68
N GLU A 93 3.77 -4.20 8.89
CA GLU A 93 5.16 -4.01 9.33
C GLU A 93 5.28 -3.00 10.46
N LYS A 94 5.98 -3.44 11.52
CA LYS A 94 6.33 -2.64 12.69
C LYS A 94 7.81 -2.82 12.97
N TRP A 95 8.56 -1.74 12.91
CA TRP A 95 10.00 -1.78 13.08
C TRP A 95 10.44 -1.17 14.40
N PRO A 96 11.29 -1.83 15.20
CA PRO A 96 11.91 -1.19 16.35
C PRO A 96 12.60 0.09 15.92
N ARG A 97 12.35 1.18 16.64
CA ARG A 97 12.98 2.48 16.40
C ARG A 97 14.50 2.37 16.30
N ALA A 98 15.13 1.60 17.20
CA ALA A 98 16.57 1.39 17.21
C ALA A 98 17.13 0.83 15.88
N TYR A 99 16.33 0.04 15.13
CA TYR A 99 16.73 -0.44 13.80
C TYR A 99 16.70 0.69 12.76
N LEU A 100 15.68 1.50 12.80
CA LEU A 100 15.57 2.64 11.89
C LEU A 100 16.62 3.70 12.19
N ASP A 101 16.93 3.94 13.46
CA ASP A 101 18.04 4.81 13.88
C ASP A 101 19.40 4.31 13.34
N ALA A 102 19.62 3.00 13.29
CA ALA A 102 20.84 2.43 12.76
C ALA A 102 20.94 2.47 11.23
N VAL A 103 19.81 2.26 10.52
CA VAL A 103 19.78 2.10 9.05
C VAL A 103 19.50 3.42 8.33
N VAL A 104 18.58 4.22 8.86
CA VAL A 104 18.11 5.47 8.25
C VAL A 104 18.06 6.62 9.29
N PRO A 105 19.16 6.91 9.98
CA PRO A 105 19.18 7.90 11.07
C PRO A 105 18.70 9.29 10.65
N GLN A 106 18.86 9.62 9.36
CA GLN A 106 18.41 10.90 8.78
C GLN A 106 16.88 11.00 8.65
N LEU A 107 16.14 9.91 8.70
CA LEU A 107 14.68 9.89 8.56
C LEU A 107 13.97 9.89 9.92
N MET A 108 14.61 9.40 10.97
CA MET A 108 13.99 9.30 12.30
C MET A 108 13.49 10.63 12.83
N PRO A 109 14.23 11.76 12.76
CA PRO A 109 13.71 13.05 13.23
C PRO A 109 12.47 13.52 12.44
N ILE A 110 12.32 13.09 11.20
CA ILE A 110 11.15 13.38 10.37
C ILE A 110 9.98 12.50 10.82
N ILE A 111 10.21 11.20 11.03
CA ILE A 111 9.20 10.25 11.52
C ILE A 111 8.67 10.69 12.89
N GLU A 112 9.52 11.17 13.80
CA GLU A 112 9.11 11.72 15.08
C GLU A 112 8.20 12.94 14.94
N LYS A 113 8.52 13.85 14.02
CA LYS A 113 7.66 15.00 13.73
C LYS A 113 6.34 14.58 13.12
N LEU A 114 6.35 13.56 12.24
CA LEU A 114 5.13 12.99 11.67
C LEU A 114 4.26 12.33 12.74
N ASP A 115 4.85 11.59 13.69
CA ASP A 115 4.13 11.01 14.82
C ASP A 115 3.52 12.11 15.71
N ALA A 116 4.29 13.14 16.04
CA ALA A 116 3.78 14.28 16.80
C ALA A 116 2.60 14.96 16.08
N LEU A 117 2.68 15.11 14.76
CA LEU A 117 1.59 15.68 13.95
C LEU A 117 0.37 14.74 13.90
N ALA A 118 0.57 13.43 13.77
CA ALA A 118 -0.51 12.44 13.80
C ALA A 118 -1.29 12.48 15.11
N ARG A 119 -0.59 12.59 16.24
CA ARG A 119 -1.17 12.71 17.59
C ARG A 119 -1.99 13.98 17.79
N THR A 120 -1.80 15.03 17.00
CA THR A 120 -2.68 16.20 17.04
C THR A 120 -4.04 15.96 16.38
N ARG A 121 -4.18 14.89 15.59
CA ARG A 121 -5.40 14.58 14.82
C ARG A 121 -6.35 13.64 15.54
N THR A 122 -5.86 12.91 16.53
CA THR A 122 -6.64 11.95 17.31
C THR A 122 -6.03 11.77 18.71
N GLU A 123 -6.89 11.51 19.70
CA GLU A 123 -6.49 11.13 21.07
C GLU A 123 -6.30 9.60 21.19
N ASP A 124 -6.63 8.83 20.15
CA ASP A 124 -6.48 7.37 20.15
C ASP A 124 -5.02 6.99 19.92
N GLU A 125 -4.35 6.62 21.02
CA GLU A 125 -2.96 6.16 21.01
C GLU A 125 -2.72 4.92 20.13
N SER A 126 -3.76 4.14 19.84
CA SER A 126 -3.62 2.96 18.98
C SER A 126 -3.35 3.32 17.51
N LEU A 127 -3.62 4.56 17.11
CA LEU A 127 -3.39 5.08 15.76
C LEU A 127 -2.05 5.83 15.63
N ALA A 128 -1.25 5.91 16.70
CA ALA A 128 0.05 6.54 16.67
C ALA A 128 1.01 5.83 15.71
N ILE A 129 1.93 6.60 15.11
CA ILE A 129 2.98 6.04 14.25
C ILE A 129 4.04 5.32 15.08
N ILE A 130 4.43 5.91 16.21
CA ILE A 130 5.36 5.30 17.16
C ILE A 130 4.55 4.82 18.37
N ASP A 131 4.53 3.53 18.61
CA ASP A 131 3.76 2.93 19.69
C ASP A 131 4.53 3.00 21.03
N LYS A 132 3.85 2.59 22.12
CA LYS A 132 4.42 2.56 23.47
C LYS A 132 5.60 1.60 23.64
N ASP A 133 5.77 0.65 22.73
CA ASP A 133 6.87 -0.31 22.73
C ASP A 133 8.03 0.18 21.83
N ASP A 134 8.03 1.47 21.47
CA ASP A 134 9.02 2.15 20.64
C ASP A 134 9.19 1.49 19.26
N ARG A 135 8.05 1.11 18.63
CA ARG A 135 7.99 0.56 17.30
C ARG A 135 7.30 1.53 16.34
N VAL A 136 7.86 1.68 15.17
CA VAL A 136 7.31 2.50 14.09
C VAL A 136 6.37 1.66 13.22
N HIS A 137 5.12 2.06 13.12
CA HIS A 137 4.09 1.41 12.32
C HIS A 137 4.05 1.99 10.91
N MET A 138 4.45 1.20 9.92
CA MET A 138 4.52 1.65 8.53
C MET A 138 3.13 2.02 7.98
N ALA A 139 2.14 1.14 8.14
CA ALA A 139 0.78 1.39 7.68
C ALA A 139 0.14 2.63 8.32
N HIS A 140 0.43 2.91 9.61
CA HIS A 140 -0.10 4.11 10.26
C HIS A 140 0.46 5.38 9.62
N MET A 141 1.75 5.40 9.34
CA MET A 141 2.38 6.51 8.63
C MET A 141 1.79 6.69 7.23
N ASP A 142 1.57 5.59 6.49
CA ASP A 142 0.97 5.62 5.16
C ASP A 142 -0.45 6.21 5.20
N ILE A 143 -1.30 5.75 6.13
CA ILE A 143 -2.69 6.21 6.20
C ILE A 143 -2.77 7.68 6.63
N HIS A 144 -1.95 8.11 7.60
CA HIS A 144 -1.94 9.51 8.03
C HIS A 144 -1.51 10.46 6.92
N PHE A 145 -0.49 10.09 6.13
CA PHE A 145 0.21 11.00 5.21
C PHE A 145 0.11 10.63 3.73
N THR A 146 -1.00 9.99 3.34
CA THR A 146 -1.43 9.83 1.95
C THR A 146 -2.85 10.35 1.77
N HIS A 147 -3.23 10.66 0.51
CA HIS A 147 -4.57 11.14 0.21
C HIS A 147 -5.60 10.01 0.06
N SER A 148 -5.16 8.77 -0.13
CA SER A 148 -6.04 7.63 -0.42
C SER A 148 -5.45 6.34 0.11
N THR A 149 -6.31 5.49 0.69
CA THR A 149 -5.99 4.15 1.15
C THR A 149 -6.98 3.18 0.51
N ASN A 150 -6.49 2.20 -0.25
CA ASN A 150 -7.37 1.22 -0.85
C ASN A 150 -7.05 -0.21 -0.45
N GLY A 151 -8.09 -1.01 -0.31
CA GLY A 151 -8.01 -2.46 -0.36
C GLY A 151 -8.04 -2.97 -1.81
N VAL A 152 -7.82 -4.26 -2.00
CA VAL A 152 -7.63 -4.89 -3.32
C VAL A 152 -8.75 -5.84 -3.74
N ALA A 153 -9.80 -5.93 -2.95
CA ALA A 153 -11.07 -6.61 -3.23
C ALA A 153 -12.17 -6.01 -2.33
N ALA A 154 -13.43 -6.10 -2.75
CA ALA A 154 -14.55 -5.56 -1.98
C ALA A 154 -14.57 -6.11 -0.55
N LEU A 155 -14.53 -7.44 -0.37
CA LEU A 155 -14.50 -8.07 0.94
C LEU A 155 -13.28 -7.66 1.77
N HIS A 156 -12.10 -7.59 1.15
CA HIS A 156 -10.87 -7.14 1.79
C HIS A 156 -11.02 -5.71 2.33
N THR A 157 -11.56 -4.82 1.52
CA THR A 157 -11.77 -3.40 1.89
C THR A 157 -12.76 -3.27 3.05
N GLU A 158 -13.84 -4.07 3.07
CA GLU A 158 -14.80 -4.08 4.18
C GLU A 158 -14.17 -4.63 5.48
N ILE A 159 -13.30 -5.63 5.41
CA ILE A 159 -12.55 -6.12 6.56
C ILE A 159 -11.62 -5.02 7.11
N LEU A 160 -10.89 -4.31 6.24
CA LEU A 160 -10.06 -3.18 6.67
C LEU A 160 -10.86 -2.11 7.41
N LYS A 161 -12.01 -1.72 6.88
CA LYS A 161 -12.88 -0.69 7.47
C LYS A 161 -13.52 -1.11 8.79
N ASN A 162 -13.94 -2.36 8.88
CA ASN A 162 -14.76 -2.84 10.01
C ASN A 162 -13.93 -3.52 11.11
N SER A 163 -12.66 -3.86 10.84
CA SER A 163 -11.81 -4.60 11.75
C SER A 163 -10.42 -3.99 11.85
N GLU A 164 -9.51 -4.34 10.93
CA GLU A 164 -8.06 -4.12 11.07
C GLU A 164 -7.66 -2.63 11.14
N LEU A 165 -8.33 -1.77 10.38
CA LEU A 165 -8.04 -0.34 10.30
C LEU A 165 -9.26 0.50 10.65
N HIS A 166 -10.16 -0.04 11.50
CA HIS A 166 -11.43 0.61 11.85
C HIS A 166 -11.22 2.00 12.42
N GLY A 167 -10.33 2.19 13.38
CA GLY A 167 -10.05 3.51 13.97
C GLY A 167 -9.55 4.52 12.93
N PHE A 168 -8.77 4.08 11.95
CA PHE A 168 -8.39 4.94 10.82
C PHE A 168 -9.56 5.25 9.89
N TYR A 169 -10.46 4.30 9.69
CA TYR A 169 -11.65 4.54 8.88
C TYR A 169 -12.60 5.53 9.56
N GLU A 170 -12.73 5.48 10.88
CA GLU A 170 -13.48 6.50 11.64
C GLU A 170 -12.84 7.89 11.53
N LEU A 171 -11.50 7.95 11.55
CA LEU A 171 -10.76 9.22 11.48
C LEU A 171 -10.74 9.83 10.06
N TYR A 172 -10.65 8.98 9.01
CA TYR A 172 -10.50 9.38 7.61
C TYR A 172 -11.41 8.58 6.67
N PRO A 173 -12.73 8.60 6.83
CA PRO A 173 -13.63 7.76 6.03
C PRO A 173 -13.51 8.01 4.53
N GLU A 174 -13.20 9.24 4.12
CA GLU A 174 -13.05 9.65 2.72
C GLU A 174 -11.81 9.07 2.02
N LYS A 175 -10.78 8.66 2.78
CA LYS A 175 -9.57 8.06 2.21
C LYS A 175 -9.79 6.62 1.76
N PHE A 176 -10.71 5.89 2.44
CA PHE A 176 -10.86 4.45 2.22
C PHE A 176 -11.71 4.13 1.01
N ASN A 177 -11.14 3.38 0.08
CA ASN A 177 -11.83 2.94 -1.13
C ASN A 177 -11.37 1.54 -1.58
N ASN A 178 -12.09 0.97 -2.55
CA ASN A 178 -11.76 -0.34 -3.11
C ASN A 178 -11.22 -0.22 -4.52
N LYS A 179 -10.12 -0.92 -4.80
CA LYS A 179 -9.57 -1.13 -6.14
C LYS A 179 -9.35 -2.63 -6.32
N THR A 180 -10.36 -3.34 -6.80
CA THR A 180 -10.27 -4.79 -7.04
C THR A 180 -9.12 -5.09 -8.00
N ASN A 181 -8.28 -6.05 -7.60
CA ASN A 181 -7.19 -6.51 -8.45
C ASN A 181 -7.70 -6.96 -9.82
N GLY A 182 -7.00 -6.55 -10.86
CA GLY A 182 -7.27 -7.02 -12.20
C GLY A 182 -6.90 -8.50 -12.39
N ILE A 183 -7.67 -9.18 -13.22
CA ILE A 183 -7.40 -10.56 -13.62
C ILE A 183 -7.30 -10.65 -15.14
N THR A 184 -6.25 -11.29 -15.64
CA THR A 184 -6.13 -11.67 -17.04
C THR A 184 -6.69 -13.07 -17.23
N PHE A 185 -7.99 -13.13 -17.46
CA PHE A 185 -8.77 -14.34 -17.57
C PHE A 185 -8.21 -15.34 -18.61
N ARG A 186 -7.82 -14.86 -19.80
CA ARG A 186 -7.21 -15.69 -20.85
C ARG A 186 -5.94 -16.38 -20.37
N ARG A 187 -5.09 -15.67 -19.63
CA ARG A 187 -3.84 -16.22 -19.08
C ARG A 187 -4.12 -17.21 -17.95
N TRP A 188 -4.82 -16.74 -16.92
CA TRP A 188 -4.92 -17.44 -15.65
C TRP A 188 -5.92 -18.62 -15.66
N LEU A 189 -6.87 -18.65 -16.59
CA LEU A 189 -7.76 -19.77 -16.77
C LEU A 189 -7.47 -20.53 -18.07
N LEU A 190 -7.62 -19.88 -19.24
CA LEU A 190 -7.60 -20.57 -20.53
C LEU A 190 -6.23 -21.18 -20.85
N GLU A 191 -5.16 -20.48 -20.53
CA GLU A 191 -3.79 -20.92 -20.84
C GLU A 191 -3.16 -21.75 -19.73
N CYS A 192 -3.30 -21.30 -18.46
CA CYS A 192 -2.62 -21.95 -17.33
C CYS A 192 -3.33 -23.20 -16.82
N ASP A 193 -4.66 -23.33 -17.05
CA ASP A 193 -5.43 -24.48 -16.60
C ASP A 193 -6.34 -25.06 -17.70
N PRO A 194 -5.78 -25.79 -18.66
CA PRO A 194 -6.53 -26.37 -19.77
C PRO A 194 -7.50 -27.46 -19.30
N LEU A 195 -7.25 -28.14 -18.18
CA LEU A 195 -8.16 -29.16 -17.66
C LEU A 195 -9.42 -28.55 -17.07
N LEU A 196 -9.26 -27.47 -16.28
CA LEU A 196 -10.40 -26.71 -15.78
C LEU A 196 -11.16 -26.08 -16.93
N THR A 197 -10.47 -25.50 -17.90
CA THR A 197 -11.08 -24.92 -19.11
C THR A 197 -11.94 -25.94 -19.84
N ALA A 198 -11.44 -27.15 -20.10
CA ALA A 198 -12.20 -28.21 -20.77
C ALA A 198 -13.41 -28.67 -19.91
N THR A 199 -13.26 -28.71 -18.58
CA THR A 199 -14.36 -29.03 -17.67
C THR A 199 -15.46 -27.99 -17.75
N LEU A 200 -15.10 -26.72 -17.72
CA LEU A 200 -16.05 -25.60 -17.89
C LEU A 200 -16.77 -25.67 -19.23
N GLU A 201 -16.06 -25.91 -20.34
CA GLU A 201 -16.66 -26.04 -21.67
C GLU A 201 -17.71 -27.15 -21.74
N LYS A 202 -17.43 -28.26 -21.08
CA LYS A 202 -18.35 -29.38 -21.00
C LYS A 202 -19.66 -29.04 -20.26
N HIS A 203 -19.60 -28.17 -19.24
CA HIS A 203 -20.75 -27.86 -18.39
C HIS A 203 -21.54 -26.63 -18.83
N ILE A 204 -20.87 -25.59 -19.32
CA ILE A 204 -21.49 -24.29 -19.62
C ILE A 204 -21.27 -23.85 -21.08
N GLY A 205 -20.58 -24.65 -21.90
CA GLY A 205 -20.23 -24.31 -23.29
C GLY A 205 -19.01 -23.37 -23.35
N SER A 206 -18.61 -23.01 -24.59
CA SER A 206 -17.38 -22.24 -24.83
C SER A 206 -17.57 -20.72 -24.84
N GLY A 207 -18.76 -20.21 -24.53
CA GLY A 207 -19.09 -18.78 -24.56
C GLY A 207 -18.20 -17.94 -23.66
N PHE A 208 -17.84 -18.44 -22.48
CA PHE A 208 -16.98 -17.78 -21.51
C PHE A 208 -15.58 -17.45 -22.04
N ARG A 209 -15.10 -18.09 -23.11
CA ARG A 209 -13.81 -17.75 -23.73
C ARG A 209 -13.80 -16.33 -24.32
N LYS A 210 -14.97 -15.81 -24.69
CA LYS A 210 -15.14 -14.47 -25.26
C LYS A 210 -15.71 -13.49 -24.24
N ASP A 211 -16.63 -13.98 -23.40
CA ASP A 211 -17.33 -13.19 -22.40
C ASP A 211 -17.27 -13.91 -21.04
N ALA A 212 -16.50 -13.34 -20.10
CA ALA A 212 -16.34 -13.91 -18.77
C ALA A 212 -17.67 -13.96 -17.98
N ALA A 213 -18.67 -13.12 -18.29
CA ALA A 213 -19.98 -13.16 -17.65
C ALA A 213 -20.71 -14.52 -17.87
N GLU A 214 -20.38 -15.24 -18.94
CA GLU A 214 -20.91 -16.59 -19.17
C GLU A 214 -20.55 -17.59 -18.07
N LEU A 215 -19.52 -17.32 -17.24
CA LEU A 215 -19.20 -18.12 -16.06
C LEU A 215 -20.30 -18.12 -15.00
N GLU A 216 -21.19 -17.11 -15.00
CA GLU A 216 -22.33 -17.07 -14.08
C GLU A 216 -23.26 -18.28 -14.25
N LYS A 217 -23.24 -18.94 -15.43
CA LYS A 217 -23.96 -20.20 -15.65
C LYS A 217 -23.57 -21.30 -14.67
N LEU A 218 -22.38 -21.24 -14.09
CA LEU A 218 -21.94 -22.16 -13.04
C LEU A 218 -22.77 -22.04 -11.76
N LEU A 219 -23.43 -20.93 -11.50
CA LEU A 219 -24.30 -20.76 -10.34
C LEU A 219 -25.38 -21.83 -10.27
N ALA A 220 -25.86 -22.34 -11.40
CA ALA A 220 -26.80 -23.46 -11.48
C ALA A 220 -26.22 -24.78 -10.93
N SER A 221 -24.89 -24.89 -10.86
CA SER A 221 -24.16 -26.07 -10.39
C SER A 221 -23.63 -25.95 -8.95
N VAL A 222 -23.80 -24.80 -8.31
CA VAL A 222 -23.23 -24.53 -6.96
C VAL A 222 -23.84 -25.42 -5.87
N SER A 223 -25.04 -25.96 -6.09
CA SER A 223 -25.67 -26.92 -5.15
C SER A 223 -25.05 -28.32 -5.20
N TYR A 224 -24.19 -28.62 -6.17
CA TYR A 224 -23.43 -29.87 -6.22
C TYR A 224 -22.16 -29.77 -5.37
N THR A 225 -22.30 -30.05 -4.07
CA THR A 225 -21.17 -30.14 -3.11
C THR A 225 -20.14 -31.23 -3.44
N HIS A 226 -20.31 -31.96 -4.52
CA HIS A 226 -19.46 -33.06 -4.96
C HIS A 226 -18.66 -32.78 -6.26
N LEU A 227 -18.50 -31.53 -6.67
CA LEU A 227 -17.36 -31.16 -7.52
C LEU A 227 -16.09 -31.19 -6.65
N THR A 228 -15.83 -32.30 -5.97
CA THR A 228 -14.51 -32.59 -5.42
C THR A 228 -13.60 -32.75 -6.61
N LEU A 229 -12.69 -31.81 -6.77
CA LEU A 229 -11.51 -32.00 -7.60
C LEU A 229 -10.84 -33.32 -7.19
N PRO A 230 -10.39 -34.14 -8.13
CA PRO A 230 -9.68 -35.39 -7.83
C PRO A 230 -8.39 -35.10 -7.06
#